data_f7102cfc5d65b310bc7abafc5f7ef67f
#
_entry.id   f7102cfc5d65b310bc7abafc5f7ef67f
#
_cell.length_a   1.000
_cell.length_b   1.000
_cell.length_c   1.000
_cell.angle_alpha   90.00
_cell.angle_beta   90.00
_cell.angle_gamma   90.00
#
_symmetry.space_group_name_H-M   'P 1'
#
loop_
_entity.id
_entity.type
_entity.pdbx_description
1 polymer ?
#
loop_
_entity_poly.entity_id
_entity_poly.type
_entity_poly.pdbx_seq_one_letter_code
_entity_poly.pdbx_strand_id
1 'polypeptide(L)'
;MSDLTADLKEKAKATWALGSYNDIATFLSPMSAHLVRAASVSRGEHVLDVACGTGITAITACRAGGKVIGIDLTPELLERAKEDAALAGVTEGIEWRQGDAEDLPFPDNSFDIVFSSLGHMFTPRPEVAAKELIRVTKEGGRIAFTTWPPEHNVGRFFAAIVKHVPPPPNSPPSPMQWGIPQTVQERLGSNVKNLHFERGALYFPVLSPNHYWQLYSTKYGPLIRAIQALGGQGTSKVEALEHDFIQAVAPYMHENLIRQDYLLTLALKA
;
A
#
# COMPACT_ATOMS: atom_id res chain seq x y z
N MET A 1 17.74 -6.35 18.53
CA MET A 1 17.15 -5.91 17.24
C MET A 1 15.86 -6.65 16.89
N SER A 2 15.67 -7.93 17.25
CA SER A 2 14.43 -8.69 17.01
C SER A 2 13.20 -8.11 17.72
N ASP A 3 13.36 -7.62 18.94
CA ASP A 3 12.27 -7.12 19.80
C ASP A 3 11.64 -5.80 19.24
N LEU A 4 12.50 -4.85 18.84
CA LEU A 4 12.02 -3.56 18.28
C LEU A 4 11.26 -3.72 16.97
N THR A 5 11.70 -4.67 16.12
CA THR A 5 11.01 -4.92 14.84
C THR A 5 9.65 -5.58 15.07
N ALA A 6 9.54 -6.50 16.02
CA ALA A 6 8.26 -7.11 16.38
C ALA A 6 7.27 -6.05 16.92
N ASP A 7 7.72 -5.17 17.81
CA ASP A 7 6.93 -4.05 18.33
C ASP A 7 6.41 -3.12 17.22
N LEU A 8 7.26 -2.81 16.21
CA LEU A 8 6.87 -1.98 15.09
C LEU A 8 5.78 -2.65 14.23
N LYS A 9 5.89 -3.97 14.02
CA LYS A 9 4.89 -4.74 13.27
C LYS A 9 3.55 -4.82 14.01
N GLU A 10 3.57 -5.05 15.31
CA GLU A 10 2.35 -5.04 16.12
C GLU A 10 1.68 -3.65 16.12
N LYS A 11 2.47 -2.58 16.21
CA LYS A 11 1.94 -1.21 16.09
C LYS A 11 1.36 -0.93 14.70
N ALA A 12 2.02 -1.41 13.65
CA ALA A 12 1.52 -1.29 12.27
C ALA A 12 0.19 -2.02 12.10
N LYS A 13 0.12 -3.30 12.52
CA LYS A 13 -1.10 -4.11 12.54
C LYS A 13 -2.24 -3.39 13.26
N ALA A 14 -2.01 -2.96 14.52
CA ALA A 14 -3.00 -2.21 15.29
C ALA A 14 -3.39 -0.87 14.64
N THR A 15 -2.50 -0.24 13.87
CA THR A 15 -2.80 1.00 13.15
C THR A 15 -3.69 0.73 11.93
N TRP A 16 -3.39 -0.29 11.13
CA TRP A 16 -4.17 -0.65 9.95
C TRP A 16 -5.53 -1.26 10.28
N ALA A 17 -5.70 -1.81 11.50
CA ALA A 17 -7.01 -2.23 12.00
C ALA A 17 -7.92 -1.06 12.45
N LEU A 18 -7.39 0.19 12.55
CA LEU A 18 -8.19 1.35 12.91
C LEU A 18 -9.04 1.86 11.74
N GLY A 19 -10.23 2.34 12.07
CA GLY A 19 -11.14 2.97 11.11
C GLY A 19 -11.79 1.97 10.15
N SER A 20 -11.99 2.38 8.92
CA SER A 20 -12.55 1.55 7.84
C SER A 20 -11.78 1.82 6.56
N TYR A 21 -10.59 1.21 6.46
CA TYR A 21 -9.74 1.39 5.27
C TYR A 21 -10.47 1.01 3.98
N ASN A 22 -11.41 0.06 4.04
CA ASN A 22 -12.19 -0.35 2.89
C ASN A 22 -12.97 0.80 2.23
N ASP A 23 -13.47 1.76 3.02
CA ASP A 23 -14.19 2.92 2.49
C ASP A 23 -13.29 3.82 1.62
N ILE A 24 -11.96 3.70 1.78
CA ILE A 24 -10.95 4.39 0.98
C ILE A 24 -10.43 3.46 -0.13
N ALA A 25 -10.18 2.21 0.20
CA ALA A 25 -9.53 1.24 -0.69
C ALA A 25 -10.32 1.00 -1.98
N THR A 26 -11.66 1.03 -1.94
CA THR A 26 -12.50 0.86 -3.14
C THR A 26 -12.19 1.89 -4.24
N PHE A 27 -11.80 3.12 -3.87
CA PHE A 27 -11.39 4.15 -4.82
C PHE A 27 -10.02 3.87 -5.47
N LEU A 28 -9.25 2.93 -4.93
CA LEU A 28 -7.95 2.50 -5.48
C LEU A 28 -8.11 1.45 -6.58
N SER A 29 -9.33 0.95 -6.85
CA SER A 29 -9.59 -0.08 -7.86
C SER A 29 -9.02 0.24 -9.25
N PRO A 30 -9.06 1.48 -9.78
CA PRO A 30 -8.45 1.78 -11.07
C PRO A 30 -6.93 1.61 -11.07
N MET A 31 -6.25 1.88 -9.95
CA MET A 31 -4.81 1.66 -9.80
C MET A 31 -4.47 0.16 -9.78
N SER A 32 -5.24 -0.64 -9.04
CA SER A 32 -5.10 -2.10 -9.03
C SER A 32 -5.34 -2.70 -10.42
N ALA A 33 -6.36 -2.21 -11.14
CA ALA A 33 -6.62 -2.63 -12.51
C ALA A 33 -5.48 -2.26 -13.47
N HIS A 34 -4.87 -1.09 -13.29
CA HIS A 34 -3.69 -0.68 -14.06
C HIS A 34 -2.50 -1.60 -13.75
N LEU A 35 -2.22 -1.87 -12.48
CA LEU A 35 -1.12 -2.73 -12.03
C LEU A 35 -1.25 -4.14 -12.61
N VAL A 36 -2.42 -4.77 -12.49
CA VAL A 36 -2.69 -6.13 -13.01
C VAL A 36 -2.56 -6.18 -14.53
N ARG A 37 -3.06 -5.16 -15.23
CA ARG A 37 -2.93 -5.06 -16.70
C ARG A 37 -1.48 -4.88 -17.12
N ALA A 38 -0.72 -4.02 -16.46
CA ALA A 38 0.70 -3.78 -16.77
C ALA A 38 1.54 -5.05 -16.59
N ALA A 39 1.23 -5.87 -15.58
CA ALA A 39 1.88 -7.16 -15.36
C ALA A 39 1.38 -8.25 -16.31
N SER A 40 0.33 -8.02 -17.11
CA SER A 40 -0.19 -8.97 -18.11
C SER A 40 -0.48 -10.35 -17.52
N VAL A 41 -1.31 -10.41 -16.48
CA VAL A 41 -1.70 -11.68 -15.84
C VAL A 41 -2.32 -12.62 -16.88
N SER A 42 -1.81 -13.85 -16.96
CA SER A 42 -2.31 -14.89 -17.83
C SER A 42 -3.07 -15.96 -17.05
N ARG A 43 -3.99 -16.66 -17.73
CA ARG A 43 -4.81 -17.68 -17.10
C ARG A 43 -3.96 -18.81 -16.53
N GLY A 44 -4.18 -19.10 -15.24
CA GLY A 44 -3.54 -20.20 -14.53
C GLY A 44 -2.19 -19.86 -13.90
N GLU A 45 -1.65 -18.65 -14.10
CA GLU A 45 -0.43 -18.20 -13.43
C GLU A 45 -0.63 -18.14 -11.92
N HIS A 46 0.41 -18.50 -11.18
CA HIS A 46 0.48 -18.38 -9.71
C HIS A 46 0.85 -16.96 -9.36
N VAL A 47 -0.05 -16.27 -8.66
CA VAL A 47 0.05 -14.85 -8.31
C VAL A 47 0.07 -14.71 -6.79
N LEU A 48 0.99 -13.92 -6.27
CA LEU A 48 1.00 -13.49 -4.87
C LEU A 48 0.70 -11.99 -4.79
N ASP A 49 -0.24 -11.59 -3.95
CA ASP A 49 -0.50 -10.20 -3.59
C ASP A 49 -0.02 -9.97 -2.14
N VAL A 50 1.10 -9.25 -1.99
CA VAL A 50 1.80 -9.03 -0.71
C VAL A 50 1.30 -7.75 -0.04
N ALA A 51 0.96 -7.86 1.25
CA ALA A 51 0.29 -6.82 2.02
C ALA A 51 -0.99 -6.36 1.28
N CYS A 52 -1.83 -7.35 0.98
CA CYS A 52 -2.98 -7.23 0.08
C CYS A 52 -4.13 -6.39 0.65
N GLY A 53 -4.12 -6.09 1.95
CA GLY A 53 -5.17 -5.32 2.62
C GLY A 53 -6.55 -5.94 2.41
N THR A 54 -7.48 -5.17 1.88
CA THR A 54 -8.86 -5.60 1.55
C THR A 54 -8.96 -6.33 0.20
N GLY A 55 -7.83 -6.71 -0.40
CA GLY A 55 -7.77 -7.67 -1.49
C GLY A 55 -8.10 -7.15 -2.89
N ILE A 56 -8.19 -5.86 -3.12
CA ILE A 56 -8.61 -5.31 -4.44
C ILE A 56 -7.70 -5.79 -5.57
N THR A 57 -6.37 -5.83 -5.36
CA THR A 57 -5.42 -6.30 -6.38
C THR A 57 -5.55 -7.81 -6.59
N ALA A 58 -5.66 -8.59 -5.51
CA ALA A 58 -5.88 -10.03 -5.56
C ALA A 58 -7.17 -10.39 -6.32
N ILE A 59 -8.29 -9.71 -6.02
CA ILE A 59 -9.58 -9.86 -6.70
C ILE A 59 -9.45 -9.54 -8.20
N THR A 60 -8.74 -8.45 -8.53
CA THR A 60 -8.52 -8.04 -9.92
C THR A 60 -7.67 -9.06 -10.68
N ALA A 61 -6.60 -9.57 -10.06
CA ALA A 61 -5.72 -10.60 -10.64
C ALA A 61 -6.45 -11.94 -10.83
N CYS A 62 -7.32 -12.33 -9.88
CA CYS A 62 -8.17 -13.51 -10.00
C CYS A 62 -9.14 -13.38 -11.19
N ARG A 63 -9.79 -12.23 -11.37
CA ARG A 63 -10.64 -11.95 -12.54
C ARG A 63 -9.89 -11.98 -13.86
N ALA A 64 -8.59 -11.66 -13.85
CA ALA A 64 -7.72 -11.79 -15.01
C ALA A 64 -7.31 -13.26 -15.30
N GLY A 65 -7.68 -14.20 -14.42
CA GLY A 65 -7.45 -15.63 -14.59
C GLY A 65 -6.29 -16.19 -13.76
N GLY A 66 -5.66 -15.40 -12.90
CA GLY A 66 -4.62 -15.84 -11.97
C GLY A 66 -5.14 -16.78 -10.89
N LYS A 67 -4.29 -17.69 -10.42
CA LYS A 67 -4.46 -18.44 -9.16
C LYS A 67 -3.79 -17.63 -8.07
N VAL A 68 -4.57 -17.01 -7.21
CA VAL A 68 -4.07 -15.93 -6.35
C VAL A 68 -3.95 -16.37 -4.90
N ILE A 69 -2.87 -15.97 -4.25
CA ILE A 69 -2.75 -15.93 -2.80
C ILE A 69 -2.63 -14.46 -2.39
N GLY A 70 -3.52 -13.99 -1.52
CA GLY A 70 -3.40 -12.70 -0.83
C GLY A 70 -2.84 -12.89 0.57
N ILE A 71 -1.78 -12.17 0.90
CA ILE A 71 -1.16 -12.23 2.24
C ILE A 71 -1.12 -10.83 2.86
N ASP A 72 -1.54 -10.73 4.12
CA ASP A 72 -1.49 -9.49 4.89
C ASP A 72 -1.17 -9.76 6.37
N LEU A 73 -0.57 -8.79 7.03
CA LEU A 73 -0.24 -8.88 8.46
C LEU A 73 -1.49 -8.74 9.34
N THR A 74 -2.52 -8.04 8.85
CA THR A 74 -3.71 -7.57 9.59
C THR A 74 -4.90 -8.49 9.32
N PRO A 75 -5.30 -9.35 10.27
CA PRO A 75 -6.42 -10.29 10.06
C PRO A 75 -7.74 -9.59 9.72
N GLU A 76 -7.99 -8.42 10.32
CA GLU A 76 -9.22 -7.64 10.11
C GLU A 76 -9.36 -7.21 8.64
N LEU A 77 -8.25 -6.89 7.98
CA LEU A 77 -8.26 -6.57 6.55
C LEU A 77 -8.51 -7.81 5.70
N LEU A 78 -7.98 -8.98 6.10
CA LEU A 78 -8.22 -10.25 5.39
C LEU A 78 -9.67 -10.72 5.50
N GLU A 79 -10.33 -10.52 6.65
CA GLU A 79 -11.76 -10.82 6.76
C GLU A 79 -12.55 -9.94 5.80
N ARG A 80 -12.22 -8.65 5.71
CA ARG A 80 -12.84 -7.77 4.74
C ARG A 80 -12.53 -8.17 3.29
N ALA A 81 -11.31 -8.63 3.00
CA ALA A 81 -10.93 -9.13 1.68
C ALA A 81 -11.78 -10.34 1.24
N LYS A 82 -12.11 -11.24 2.17
CA LYS A 82 -13.01 -12.37 1.92
C LYS A 82 -14.43 -11.91 1.58
N GLU A 83 -14.95 -10.92 2.33
CA GLU A 83 -16.28 -10.33 2.06
C GLU A 83 -16.29 -9.66 0.67
N ASP A 84 -15.27 -8.87 0.34
CA ASP A 84 -15.16 -8.18 -0.95
C ASP A 84 -14.99 -9.18 -2.11
N ALA A 85 -14.26 -10.28 -1.91
CA ALA A 85 -14.14 -11.36 -2.89
C ALA A 85 -15.49 -12.06 -3.13
N ALA A 86 -16.28 -12.27 -2.07
CA ALA A 86 -17.63 -12.81 -2.19
C ALA A 86 -18.56 -11.87 -2.96
N LEU A 87 -18.54 -10.57 -2.66
CA LEU A 87 -19.28 -9.54 -3.41
C LEU A 87 -18.82 -9.47 -4.87
N ALA A 88 -17.55 -9.72 -5.13
CA ALA A 88 -16.97 -9.76 -6.46
C ALA A 88 -17.26 -11.06 -7.23
N GLY A 89 -17.77 -12.11 -6.57
CA GLY A 89 -18.04 -13.42 -7.18
C GLY A 89 -16.78 -14.23 -7.53
N VAL A 90 -15.69 -14.07 -6.76
CA VAL A 90 -14.39 -14.74 -7.01
C VAL A 90 -13.86 -15.51 -5.78
N THR A 91 -14.75 -16.06 -4.98
CA THR A 91 -14.42 -16.75 -3.71
C THR A 91 -13.50 -17.96 -3.88
N GLU A 92 -13.63 -18.72 -4.95
CA GLU A 92 -12.88 -19.97 -5.16
C GLU A 92 -11.49 -19.77 -5.78
N GLY A 93 -11.20 -18.56 -6.26
CA GLY A 93 -9.94 -18.27 -6.99
C GLY A 93 -8.84 -17.67 -6.15
N ILE A 94 -9.10 -17.36 -4.87
CA ILE A 94 -8.17 -16.64 -4.01
C ILE A 94 -8.03 -17.35 -2.66
N GLU A 95 -6.80 -17.64 -2.30
CA GLU A 95 -6.44 -18.07 -0.93
C GLU A 95 -5.98 -16.87 -0.12
N TRP A 96 -6.50 -16.71 1.10
CA TRP A 96 -6.14 -15.63 2.00
C TRP A 96 -5.31 -16.15 3.16
N ARG A 97 -4.13 -15.56 3.38
CA ARG A 97 -3.20 -15.95 4.45
C ARG A 97 -2.79 -14.75 5.30
N GLN A 98 -2.74 -14.93 6.60
CA GLN A 98 -2.05 -13.99 7.46
C GLN A 98 -0.54 -14.24 7.37
N GLY A 99 0.24 -13.16 7.20
CA GLY A 99 1.71 -13.27 7.16
C GLY A 99 2.38 -11.92 6.98
N ASP A 100 3.70 -11.98 7.09
CA ASP A 100 4.59 -10.83 7.11
C ASP A 100 5.28 -10.68 5.75
N ALA A 101 5.21 -9.47 5.16
CA ALA A 101 5.89 -9.15 3.91
C ALA A 101 7.44 -9.20 4.00
N GLU A 102 7.98 -9.20 5.22
CA GLU A 102 9.41 -9.33 5.48
C GLU A 102 9.85 -10.78 5.83
N ASP A 103 8.91 -11.73 5.83
CA ASP A 103 9.16 -13.16 6.09
C ASP A 103 8.03 -13.97 5.44
N LEU A 104 8.03 -14.03 4.11
CA LEU A 104 6.99 -14.68 3.34
C LEU A 104 7.07 -16.21 3.49
N PRO A 105 5.98 -16.91 3.93
CA PRO A 105 5.98 -18.33 4.22
C PRO A 105 5.85 -19.18 2.93
N PHE A 106 6.66 -18.85 1.94
CA PHE A 106 6.70 -19.54 0.65
C PHE A 106 8.14 -19.89 0.26
N PRO A 107 8.36 -21.01 -0.42
CA PRO A 107 9.64 -21.34 -1.01
C PRO A 107 10.11 -20.30 -2.03
N ASP A 108 11.41 -20.29 -2.32
CA ASP A 108 11.96 -19.52 -3.42
C ASP A 108 11.31 -19.91 -4.75
N ASN A 109 11.20 -18.97 -5.67
CA ASN A 109 10.71 -19.23 -7.03
C ASN A 109 9.31 -19.87 -7.10
N SER A 110 8.39 -19.45 -6.24
CA SER A 110 7.03 -20.01 -6.15
C SER A 110 6.00 -19.37 -7.09
N PHE A 111 6.15 -18.09 -7.41
CA PHE A 111 5.14 -17.32 -8.10
C PHE A 111 5.60 -16.80 -9.47
N ASP A 112 4.70 -16.83 -10.43
CA ASP A 112 4.91 -16.25 -11.76
C ASP A 112 4.83 -14.72 -11.71
N ILE A 113 3.98 -14.19 -10.80
CA ILE A 113 3.81 -12.76 -10.55
C ILE A 113 3.72 -12.50 -9.05
N VAL A 114 4.42 -11.48 -8.60
CA VAL A 114 4.31 -10.94 -7.22
C VAL A 114 3.87 -9.48 -7.29
N PHE A 115 2.72 -9.21 -6.70
CA PHE A 115 2.16 -7.86 -6.56
C PHE A 115 2.36 -7.30 -5.15
N SER A 116 2.39 -5.98 -5.05
CA SER A 116 2.09 -5.26 -3.82
C SER A 116 1.57 -3.85 -4.15
N SER A 117 0.27 -3.63 -4.00
CA SER A 117 -0.32 -2.31 -4.22
C SER A 117 -0.30 -1.51 -2.91
N LEU A 118 0.65 -0.58 -2.79
CA LEU A 118 0.86 0.32 -1.64
C LEU A 118 1.26 -0.36 -0.31
N GLY A 119 1.17 -1.68 -0.19
CA GLY A 119 1.32 -2.36 1.11
C GLY A 119 2.78 -2.48 1.56
N HIS A 120 3.66 -3.05 0.73
CA HIS A 120 5.07 -3.32 1.09
C HIS A 120 5.85 -2.07 1.50
N MET A 121 5.44 -0.89 1.02
CA MET A 121 6.12 0.36 1.35
C MET A 121 6.06 0.73 2.84
N PHE A 122 5.13 0.15 3.58
CA PHE A 122 4.95 0.40 5.02
C PHE A 122 5.69 -0.59 5.91
N THR A 123 6.46 -1.51 5.35
CA THR A 123 7.28 -2.43 6.13
C THR A 123 8.42 -1.70 6.84
N PRO A 124 8.75 -2.07 8.08
CA PRO A 124 9.82 -1.43 8.82
C PRO A 124 11.23 -1.67 8.25
N ARG A 125 11.42 -2.75 7.48
CA ARG A 125 12.71 -3.10 6.86
C ARG A 125 12.55 -3.22 5.34
N PRO A 126 12.51 -2.08 4.61
CA PRO A 126 12.20 -2.07 3.18
C PRO A 126 13.14 -2.93 2.32
N GLU A 127 14.42 -3.06 2.70
CA GLU A 127 15.38 -3.91 1.99
C GLU A 127 15.10 -5.40 2.19
N VAL A 128 14.53 -5.79 3.36
CA VAL A 128 14.11 -7.17 3.62
C VAL A 128 12.86 -7.49 2.81
N ALA A 129 11.87 -6.59 2.81
CA ALA A 129 10.67 -6.75 1.99
C ALA A 129 11.02 -6.86 0.49
N ALA A 130 11.92 -6.00 -0.02
CA ALA A 130 12.40 -6.09 -1.40
C ALA A 130 13.00 -7.48 -1.72
N LYS A 131 13.85 -8.00 -0.83
CA LYS A 131 14.46 -9.33 -0.98
C LYS A 131 13.42 -10.44 -0.99
N GLU A 132 12.41 -10.38 -0.14
CA GLU A 132 11.33 -11.36 -0.08
C GLU A 132 10.48 -11.36 -1.36
N LEU A 133 10.09 -10.16 -1.87
CA LEU A 133 9.39 -10.06 -3.16
C LEU A 133 10.19 -10.74 -4.28
N ILE A 134 11.50 -10.50 -4.33
CA ILE A 134 12.39 -11.10 -5.34
C ILE A 134 12.52 -12.61 -5.10
N ARG A 135 12.75 -13.05 -3.85
CA ARG A 135 13.00 -14.44 -3.50
C ARG A 135 11.86 -15.36 -3.94
N VAL A 136 10.62 -14.97 -3.64
CA VAL A 136 9.44 -15.81 -3.93
C VAL A 136 9.00 -15.75 -5.39
N THR A 137 9.47 -14.77 -6.16
CA THR A 137 9.22 -14.68 -7.60
C THR A 137 10.07 -15.70 -8.35
N LYS A 138 9.54 -16.37 -9.34
CA LYS A 138 10.30 -17.29 -10.24
C LYS A 138 11.31 -16.53 -11.09
N GLU A 139 12.37 -17.21 -11.53
CA GLU A 139 13.29 -16.68 -12.54
C GLU A 139 12.52 -16.22 -13.78
N GLY A 140 12.73 -14.97 -14.22
CA GLY A 140 11.97 -14.36 -15.30
C GLY A 140 10.52 -14.01 -14.96
N GLY A 141 10.06 -14.29 -13.74
CA GLY A 141 8.75 -13.88 -13.22
C GLY A 141 8.68 -12.37 -13.02
N ARG A 142 7.47 -11.86 -12.89
CA ARG A 142 7.19 -10.41 -12.82
C ARG A 142 6.99 -9.96 -11.37
N ILE A 143 7.63 -8.84 -11.02
CA ILE A 143 7.41 -8.13 -9.77
C ILE A 143 6.78 -6.80 -10.15
N ALA A 144 5.59 -6.52 -9.65
CA ALA A 144 4.89 -5.27 -9.96
C ALA A 144 4.25 -4.67 -8.70
N PHE A 145 4.47 -3.38 -8.50
CA PHE A 145 3.91 -2.70 -7.33
C PHE A 145 3.60 -1.23 -7.61
N THR A 146 2.74 -0.66 -6.78
CA THR A 146 2.44 0.76 -6.79
C THR A 146 2.84 1.40 -5.47
N THR A 147 3.28 2.65 -5.53
CA THR A 147 3.76 3.41 -4.38
C THR A 147 3.41 4.89 -4.50
N TRP A 148 3.39 5.60 -3.37
CA TRP A 148 3.14 7.04 -3.34
C TRP A 148 4.44 7.83 -3.45
N PRO A 149 4.60 8.68 -4.48
CA PRO A 149 5.72 9.61 -4.57
C PRO A 149 5.65 10.69 -3.48
N PRO A 150 6.81 11.07 -2.88
CA PRO A 150 6.83 12.05 -1.79
C PRO A 150 6.40 13.47 -2.21
N GLU A 151 6.60 13.81 -3.48
CA GLU A 151 6.34 15.16 -4.03
C GLU A 151 4.88 15.43 -4.34
N HIS A 152 4.01 14.40 -4.36
CA HIS A 152 2.60 14.51 -4.73
C HIS A 152 1.66 14.47 -3.51
N ASN A 153 0.36 14.56 -3.76
CA ASN A 153 -0.72 14.68 -2.76
C ASN A 153 -0.49 13.82 -1.51
N VAL A 154 -0.42 12.49 -1.69
CA VAL A 154 -0.33 11.57 -0.55
C VAL A 154 0.99 11.75 0.21
N GLY A 155 2.11 11.91 -0.50
CA GLY A 155 3.40 12.22 0.12
C GLY A 155 3.38 13.52 0.93
N ARG A 156 2.71 14.55 0.41
CA ARG A 156 2.61 15.85 1.08
C ARG A 156 1.76 15.81 2.34
N PHE A 157 0.61 15.11 2.34
CA PHE A 157 -0.15 14.99 3.58
C PHE A 157 0.57 14.09 4.60
N PHE A 158 1.33 13.07 4.16
CA PHE A 158 2.23 12.33 5.05
C PHE A 158 3.29 13.23 5.69
N ALA A 159 3.88 14.14 4.91
CA ALA A 159 4.81 15.12 5.45
C ALA A 159 4.16 16.06 6.49
N ALA A 160 2.88 16.45 6.27
CA ALA A 160 2.12 17.20 7.26
C ALA A 160 1.92 16.39 8.56
N ILE A 161 1.56 15.11 8.47
CA ILE A 161 1.45 14.23 9.65
C ILE A 161 2.78 14.16 10.41
N VAL A 162 3.89 13.92 9.71
CA VAL A 162 5.23 13.81 10.32
C VAL A 162 5.69 15.12 10.96
N LYS A 163 5.29 16.26 10.42
CA LYS A 163 5.57 17.58 11.03
C LYS A 163 4.98 17.70 12.46
N HIS A 164 3.77 17.18 12.65
CA HIS A 164 3.04 17.26 13.95
C HIS A 164 3.30 16.07 14.86
N VAL A 165 3.56 14.89 14.29
CA VAL A 165 3.87 13.65 15.00
C VAL A 165 5.18 13.09 14.43
N PRO A 166 6.33 13.68 14.79
CA PRO A 166 7.61 13.20 14.30
C PRO A 166 7.88 11.76 14.79
N PRO A 167 8.41 10.90 13.93
CA PRO A 167 8.75 9.54 14.32
C PRO A 167 9.87 9.56 15.37
N PRO A 168 9.90 8.58 16.29
CA PRO A 168 10.98 8.43 17.26
C PRO A 168 12.36 8.32 16.58
N PRO A 169 13.45 8.65 17.29
CA PRO A 169 14.81 8.34 16.82
C PRO A 169 14.95 6.86 16.45
N ASN A 170 15.66 6.55 15.39
CA ASN A 170 15.84 5.19 14.84
C ASN A 170 14.56 4.55 14.25
N SER A 171 13.57 5.34 13.92
CA SER A 171 12.42 4.85 13.15
C SER A 171 12.84 4.37 11.75
N PRO A 172 12.06 3.45 11.16
CA PRO A 172 12.24 3.04 9.77
C PRO A 172 12.28 4.22 8.81
N PRO A 173 12.91 4.07 7.64
CA PRO A 173 12.85 5.07 6.57
C PRO A 173 11.40 5.41 6.19
N SER A 174 11.17 6.64 5.73
CA SER A 174 9.84 7.03 5.26
C SER A 174 9.34 6.06 4.17
N PRO A 175 8.09 5.55 4.27
CA PRO A 175 7.49 4.71 3.25
C PRO A 175 7.45 5.41 1.87
N MET A 176 7.38 6.74 1.84
CA MET A 176 7.35 7.52 0.60
C MET A 176 8.65 7.40 -0.22
N GLN A 177 9.76 6.90 0.35
CA GLN A 177 10.98 6.63 -0.41
C GLN A 177 10.77 5.57 -1.50
N TRP A 178 9.81 4.68 -1.37
CA TRP A 178 9.42 3.74 -2.42
C TRP A 178 8.80 4.42 -3.66
N GLY A 179 8.35 5.66 -3.54
CA GLY A 179 7.87 6.47 -4.66
C GLY A 179 8.97 7.17 -5.45
N ILE A 180 10.26 6.95 -5.10
CA ILE A 180 11.42 7.53 -5.76
C ILE A 180 12.09 6.45 -6.63
N PRO A 181 12.10 6.58 -7.98
CA PRO A 181 12.63 5.56 -8.89
C PRO A 181 14.06 5.13 -8.55
N GLN A 182 14.93 6.06 -8.20
CA GLN A 182 16.32 5.75 -7.84
C GLN A 182 16.40 4.86 -6.59
N THR A 183 15.61 5.15 -5.55
CA THR A 183 15.58 4.32 -4.33
C THR A 183 15.05 2.91 -4.62
N VAL A 184 14.03 2.80 -5.49
CA VAL A 184 13.53 1.49 -5.94
C VAL A 184 14.62 0.70 -6.67
N GLN A 185 15.34 1.36 -7.59
CA GLN A 185 16.45 0.75 -8.32
C GLN A 185 17.56 0.25 -7.38
N GLU A 186 17.90 1.03 -6.36
CA GLU A 186 18.89 0.65 -5.35
C GLU A 186 18.43 -0.57 -4.54
N ARG A 187 17.15 -0.62 -4.12
CA ARG A 187 16.58 -1.72 -3.33
C ARG A 187 16.44 -3.02 -4.10
N LEU A 188 16.03 -2.96 -5.35
CA LEU A 188 15.91 -4.16 -6.20
C LEU A 188 17.27 -4.62 -6.73
N GLY A 189 18.20 -3.69 -6.99
CA GLY A 189 19.57 -3.94 -7.40
C GLY A 189 19.68 -4.74 -8.69
N SER A 190 20.71 -5.55 -8.78
CA SER A 190 21.00 -6.43 -9.93
C SER A 190 20.14 -7.72 -9.94
N ASN A 191 19.28 -7.92 -8.94
CA ASN A 191 18.41 -9.10 -8.87
C ASN A 191 17.20 -9.02 -9.81
N VAL A 192 17.03 -7.88 -10.49
CA VAL A 192 15.96 -7.65 -11.45
C VAL A 192 16.52 -7.09 -12.77
N LYS A 193 15.78 -7.35 -13.83
CA LYS A 193 16.02 -6.80 -15.18
C LYS A 193 14.76 -6.14 -15.72
N ASN A 194 14.88 -5.35 -16.78
CA ASN A 194 13.77 -4.65 -17.42
C ASN A 194 12.95 -3.80 -16.43
N LEU A 195 13.64 -3.15 -15.48
CA LEU A 195 13.00 -2.27 -14.51
C LEU A 195 12.37 -1.08 -15.26
N HIS A 196 11.06 -0.96 -15.12
CA HIS A 196 10.26 0.07 -15.76
C HIS A 196 9.41 0.82 -14.73
N PHE A 197 9.30 2.12 -14.92
CA PHE A 197 8.50 3.01 -14.09
C PHE A 197 7.46 3.73 -14.94
N GLU A 198 6.23 3.77 -14.44
CA GLU A 198 5.14 4.51 -15.03
C GLU A 198 4.45 5.37 -13.96
N ARG A 199 4.11 6.61 -14.30
CA ARG A 199 3.31 7.47 -13.43
C ARG A 199 1.85 7.35 -13.80
N GLY A 200 1.02 7.06 -12.80
CA GLY A 200 -0.43 7.06 -12.93
C GLY A 200 -1.07 8.05 -11.98
N ALA A 201 -2.34 8.32 -12.17
CA ALA A 201 -3.12 9.16 -11.27
C ALA A 201 -4.50 8.55 -11.01
N LEU A 202 -4.94 8.67 -9.76
CA LEU A 202 -6.31 8.43 -9.34
C LEU A 202 -7.02 9.77 -9.15
N TYR A 203 -8.32 9.76 -9.31
CA TYR A 203 -9.18 10.90 -9.03
C TYR A 203 -10.22 10.50 -7.99
N PHE A 204 -10.01 11.00 -6.77
CA PHE A 204 -10.80 10.63 -5.61
C PHE A 204 -11.95 11.62 -5.43
N PRO A 205 -13.23 11.20 -5.50
CA PRO A 205 -14.37 12.10 -5.39
C PRO A 205 -14.51 12.66 -3.97
N VAL A 206 -14.44 13.97 -3.85
CA VAL A 206 -14.68 14.69 -2.58
C VAL A 206 -15.30 16.06 -2.88
N LEU A 207 -16.03 16.61 -1.91
CA LEU A 207 -16.68 17.91 -2.07
C LEU A 207 -15.71 19.08 -1.83
N SER A 208 -14.68 18.87 -1.00
CA SER A 208 -13.71 19.89 -0.62
C SER A 208 -12.48 19.25 0.04
N PRO A 209 -11.36 19.96 0.24
CA PRO A 209 -10.26 19.49 1.07
C PRO A 209 -10.67 19.17 2.52
N ASN A 210 -11.64 19.90 3.08
CA ASN A 210 -12.21 19.61 4.39
C ASN A 210 -12.98 18.27 4.42
N HIS A 211 -13.75 17.97 3.37
CA HIS A 211 -14.42 16.66 3.25
C HIS A 211 -13.38 15.53 3.13
N TYR A 212 -12.28 15.75 2.42
CA TYR A 212 -11.18 14.79 2.34
C TYR A 212 -10.52 14.56 3.70
N TRP A 213 -10.29 15.64 4.50
CA TRP A 213 -9.85 15.52 5.89
C TRP A 213 -10.83 14.70 6.74
N GLN A 214 -12.14 15.02 6.70
CA GLN A 214 -13.16 14.29 7.46
C GLN A 214 -13.15 12.80 7.14
N LEU A 215 -13.02 12.45 5.86
CA LEU A 215 -12.96 11.05 5.43
C LEU A 215 -11.71 10.36 5.97
N TYR A 216 -10.55 10.96 5.78
CA TYR A 216 -9.27 10.34 6.19
C TYR A 216 -9.09 10.34 7.71
N SER A 217 -9.51 11.36 8.42
CA SER A 217 -9.41 11.44 9.90
C SER A 217 -10.29 10.43 10.63
N THR A 218 -11.29 9.86 9.95
CA THR A 218 -12.21 8.86 10.52
C THR A 218 -12.01 7.45 9.98
N LYS A 219 -11.39 7.31 8.79
CA LYS A 219 -11.30 6.03 8.06
C LYS A 219 -9.87 5.52 7.88
N TYR A 220 -8.88 6.40 7.87
CA TYR A 220 -7.51 6.07 7.56
C TYR A 220 -6.67 5.87 8.82
N GLY A 221 -6.33 4.63 9.13
CA GLY A 221 -5.67 4.23 10.38
C GLY A 221 -4.45 5.09 10.76
N PRO A 222 -3.48 5.37 9.86
CA PRO A 222 -2.34 6.22 10.19
C PRO A 222 -2.71 7.64 10.64
N LEU A 223 -3.72 8.27 10.04
CA LEU A 223 -4.16 9.61 10.46
C LEU A 223 -4.95 9.55 11.78
N ILE A 224 -5.79 8.52 11.96
CA ILE A 224 -6.48 8.28 13.24
C ILE A 224 -5.45 8.13 14.37
N ARG A 225 -4.40 7.36 14.14
CA ARG A 225 -3.32 7.17 15.13
C ARG A 225 -2.60 8.48 15.44
N ALA A 226 -2.33 9.31 14.44
CA ALA A 226 -1.73 10.63 14.62
C ALA A 226 -2.61 11.55 15.47
N ILE A 227 -3.92 11.59 15.19
CA ILE A 227 -4.91 12.37 15.96
C ILE A 227 -4.94 11.90 17.42
N GLN A 228 -4.94 10.59 17.68
CA GLN A 228 -4.88 10.03 19.04
C GLN A 228 -3.59 10.47 19.78
N ALA A 229 -2.45 10.44 19.10
CA ALA A 229 -1.18 10.87 19.67
C ALA A 229 -1.14 12.36 20.02
N LEU A 230 -1.93 13.19 19.34
CA LEU A 230 -2.08 14.63 19.60
C LEU A 230 -3.15 14.98 20.66
N GLY A 231 -3.75 13.97 21.29
CA GLY A 231 -4.73 14.15 22.36
C GLY A 231 -6.19 14.04 21.92
N GLY A 232 -6.46 13.63 20.70
CA GLY A 232 -7.80 13.43 20.14
C GLY A 232 -8.38 14.66 19.44
N GLN A 233 -9.53 14.46 18.78
CA GLN A 233 -10.25 15.51 18.06
C GLN A 233 -10.57 16.72 18.96
N GLY A 234 -10.57 17.92 18.37
CA GLY A 234 -10.90 19.18 19.06
C GLY A 234 -9.75 19.77 19.89
N THR A 235 -8.55 19.19 19.84
CA THR A 235 -7.37 19.83 20.43
C THR A 235 -6.74 20.81 19.44
N SER A 236 -6.12 21.89 19.93
CA SER A 236 -5.41 22.86 19.10
C SER A 236 -4.29 22.24 18.27
N LYS A 237 -3.70 21.14 18.74
CA LYS A 237 -2.68 20.39 17.99
C LYS A 237 -3.29 19.66 16.79
N VAL A 238 -4.49 19.10 16.93
CA VAL A 238 -5.20 18.45 15.84
C VAL A 238 -5.72 19.48 14.84
N GLU A 239 -6.20 20.64 15.31
CA GLU A 239 -6.60 21.75 14.42
C GLU A 239 -5.43 22.26 13.58
N ALA A 240 -4.22 22.32 14.15
CA ALA A 240 -3.01 22.68 13.41
C ALA A 240 -2.62 21.59 12.37
N LEU A 241 -2.75 20.31 12.71
CA LEU A 241 -2.54 19.20 11.76
C LEU A 241 -3.58 19.24 10.63
N GLU A 242 -4.86 19.46 10.96
CA GLU A 242 -5.94 19.62 9.99
C GLU A 242 -5.66 20.75 9.01
N HIS A 243 -5.27 21.91 9.53
CA HIS A 243 -4.90 23.06 8.70
C HIS A 243 -3.78 22.69 7.71
N ASP A 244 -2.67 22.12 8.19
CA ASP A 244 -1.54 21.76 7.34
C ASP A 244 -1.89 20.65 6.33
N PHE A 245 -2.70 19.68 6.73
CA PHE A 245 -3.22 18.64 5.83
C PHE A 245 -4.04 19.27 4.70
N ILE A 246 -4.99 20.15 5.03
CA ILE A 246 -5.84 20.83 4.04
C ILE A 246 -4.98 21.66 3.08
N GLN A 247 -3.99 22.41 3.58
CA GLN A 247 -3.08 23.18 2.73
C GLN A 247 -2.24 22.27 1.81
N ALA A 248 -1.83 21.10 2.29
CA ALA A 248 -1.05 20.15 1.51
C ALA A 248 -1.85 19.53 0.35
N VAL A 249 -3.15 19.28 0.53
CA VAL A 249 -3.99 18.59 -0.45
C VAL A 249 -4.79 19.54 -1.37
N ALA A 250 -5.07 20.77 -0.93
CA ALA A 250 -5.86 21.74 -1.69
C ALA A 250 -5.36 21.99 -3.14
N PRO A 251 -4.05 22.06 -3.43
CA PRO A 251 -3.55 22.24 -4.79
C PRO A 251 -3.87 21.10 -5.76
N TYR A 252 -4.26 19.93 -5.23
CA TYR A 252 -4.61 18.74 -6.02
C TYR A 252 -6.11 18.60 -6.22
N MET A 253 -6.90 19.51 -5.68
CA MET A 253 -8.34 19.49 -5.86
C MET A 253 -8.73 20.22 -7.14
N HIS A 254 -9.57 19.56 -7.94
CA HIS A 254 -10.17 20.10 -9.14
C HIS A 254 -11.56 19.47 -9.34
N GLU A 255 -12.58 20.30 -9.53
CA GLU A 255 -13.96 19.85 -9.83
C GLU A 255 -14.49 18.72 -8.93
N ASN A 256 -14.45 18.85 -7.61
CA ASN A 256 -14.88 17.81 -6.66
C ASN A 256 -14.07 16.47 -6.76
N LEU A 257 -12.88 16.53 -7.32
CA LEU A 257 -11.94 15.41 -7.39
C LEU A 257 -10.62 15.82 -6.76
N ILE A 258 -10.02 14.96 -5.95
CA ILE A 258 -8.63 15.09 -5.54
C ILE A 258 -7.78 14.11 -6.35
N ARG A 259 -6.77 14.65 -7.02
CA ARG A 259 -5.78 13.87 -7.76
C ARG A 259 -4.77 13.25 -6.81
N GLN A 260 -4.56 11.95 -6.94
CA GLN A 260 -3.55 11.17 -6.22
C GLN A 260 -2.62 10.50 -7.24
N ASP A 261 -1.43 11.04 -7.40
CA ASP A 261 -0.43 10.47 -8.30
C ASP A 261 0.27 9.28 -7.62
N TYR A 262 0.54 8.23 -8.38
CA TYR A 262 1.28 7.06 -7.95
C TYR A 262 2.39 6.68 -8.93
N LEU A 263 3.39 5.98 -8.43
CA LEU A 263 4.42 5.34 -9.22
C LEU A 263 4.07 3.85 -9.35
N LEU A 264 3.95 3.37 -10.57
CA LEU A 264 3.89 1.95 -10.90
C LEU A 264 5.29 1.48 -11.27
N THR A 265 5.74 0.43 -10.65
CA THR A 265 7.02 -0.24 -10.93
C THR A 265 6.74 -1.64 -11.46
N LEU A 266 7.40 -2.01 -12.55
CA LEU A 266 7.39 -3.35 -13.12
C LEU A 266 8.83 -3.80 -13.37
N ALA A 267 9.16 -5.02 -12.97
CA ALA A 267 10.45 -5.63 -13.18
C ALA A 267 10.32 -7.14 -13.44
N LEU A 268 11.33 -7.72 -14.06
CA LEU A 268 11.47 -9.16 -14.15
C LEU A 268 12.57 -9.60 -13.17
N LYS A 269 12.37 -10.70 -12.46
CA LYS A 269 13.45 -11.33 -11.72
C LYS A 269 14.56 -11.75 -12.71
N ALA A 270 15.83 -11.47 -12.35
CA ALA A 270 16.99 -11.68 -13.21
C ALA A 270 17.26 -13.16 -13.53
#